data_80c6ae72c78e83a21ac008483bd17545
#
_entry.id   80c6ae72c78e83a21ac008483bd17545
#
_cell.length_a   1.000
_cell.length_b   1.000
_cell.length_c   1.000
_cell.angle_alpha   90.00
_cell.angle_beta   90.00
_cell.angle_gamma   90.00
#
_symmetry.space_group_name_H-M   'P 1'
#
loop_
_entity.id
_entity.type
_entity.pdbx_description
1 polymer ?
#
loop_
_entity_poly.entity_id
_entity_poly.type
_entity_poly.pdbx_seq_one_letter_code
_entity_poly.pdbx_strand_id
1 'polypeptide(L)'
;MRRNFTYSYVYTYTWVVIIAMAIFVNFAFVADGHSLKSDTVYLRGKTKAAKTSYLKNGLHLSLPPLKPAVTSSVKLNVSRPDDKLLSDVQLYPNPVTDQINLKYSISRNANVTIKIMDVLGNDISTLFSQRVESGDHNLNYPISNKLVRGFYFVRVVAGTESVIKRISVIN
;
A
#
# COMPACT_ATOMS: atom_id res chain seq x y z
N MET A 1 64.04 9.28 -26.29
CA MET A 1 63.08 9.39 -25.16
C MET A 1 61.94 8.39 -25.37
N ARG A 2 62.02 7.16 -24.81
CA ARG A 2 60.91 6.20 -24.81
C ARG A 2 60.18 6.32 -23.50
N ARG A 3 59.04 6.94 -23.51
CA ARG A 3 58.16 7.07 -22.32
C ARG A 3 57.40 5.75 -22.12
N ASN A 4 57.53 5.20 -20.92
CA ASN A 4 56.93 3.95 -20.49
C ASN A 4 55.40 4.04 -20.44
N PHE A 5 54.75 3.64 -21.52
CA PHE A 5 53.31 3.61 -21.67
C PHE A 5 52.64 2.44 -20.91
N THR A 6 53.42 1.50 -20.42
CA THR A 6 52.95 0.27 -19.80
C THR A 6 52.42 0.42 -18.37
N TYR A 7 52.92 1.42 -17.61
CA TYR A 7 52.51 1.61 -16.21
C TYR A 7 51.10 2.19 -16.04
N SER A 8 50.63 2.97 -17.01
CA SER A 8 49.30 3.57 -16.94
C SER A 8 48.16 2.55 -17.07
N TYR A 9 48.32 1.54 -17.90
CA TYR A 9 47.30 0.49 -18.09
C TYR A 9 47.22 -0.48 -16.91
N VAL A 10 48.31 -0.76 -16.24
CA VAL A 10 48.32 -1.64 -15.07
C VAL A 10 47.57 -0.96 -13.89
N TYR A 11 47.77 0.34 -13.72
CA TYR A 11 47.07 1.09 -12.63
C TYR A 11 45.58 1.18 -12.87
N THR A 12 45.13 1.41 -14.09
CA THR A 12 43.69 1.47 -14.38
C THR A 12 43.04 0.10 -14.25
N TYR A 13 43.72 -0.98 -14.62
CA TYR A 13 43.19 -2.31 -14.49
C TYR A 13 43.04 -2.77 -13.01
N THR A 14 44.01 -2.43 -12.16
CA THR A 14 43.95 -2.73 -10.73
C THR A 14 42.76 -2.01 -10.03
N TRP A 15 42.50 -0.76 -10.40
CA TRP A 15 41.35 -0.02 -9.84
C TRP A 15 39.99 -0.62 -10.27
N VAL A 16 39.89 -1.05 -11.53
CA VAL A 16 38.66 -1.70 -12.04
C VAL A 16 38.40 -3.03 -11.33
N VAL A 17 39.46 -3.83 -11.09
CA VAL A 17 39.33 -5.09 -10.37
C VAL A 17 38.95 -4.88 -8.91
N ILE A 18 39.47 -3.87 -8.23
CA ILE A 18 39.12 -3.54 -6.85
C ILE A 18 37.65 -3.09 -6.76
N ILE A 19 37.19 -2.27 -7.69
CA ILE A 19 35.77 -1.82 -7.73
C ILE A 19 34.85 -3.01 -8.03
N ALA A 20 35.20 -3.88 -8.96
CA ALA A 20 34.43 -5.09 -9.26
C ALA A 20 34.34 -6.03 -8.05
N MET A 21 35.43 -6.20 -7.30
CA MET A 21 35.46 -7.01 -6.07
C MET A 21 34.62 -6.39 -4.95
N ALA A 22 34.62 -5.07 -4.81
CA ALA A 22 33.78 -4.36 -3.84
C ALA A 22 32.29 -4.48 -4.12
N ILE A 23 31.89 -4.55 -5.40
CA ILE A 23 30.50 -4.78 -5.81
C ILE A 23 30.07 -6.22 -5.52
N PHE A 24 30.97 -7.19 -5.70
CA PHE A 24 30.68 -8.60 -5.41
C PHE A 24 30.50 -8.88 -3.92
N VAL A 25 31.25 -8.23 -3.05
CA VAL A 25 31.13 -8.39 -1.58
C VAL A 25 29.80 -7.83 -1.06
N ASN A 26 29.26 -6.78 -1.69
CA ASN A 26 27.96 -6.23 -1.29
C ASN A 26 26.78 -7.08 -1.76
N PHE A 27 26.94 -7.95 -2.75
CA PHE A 27 25.86 -8.82 -3.24
C PHE A 27 25.72 -10.12 -2.45
N ALA A 28 26.70 -10.49 -1.64
CA ALA A 28 26.69 -11.73 -0.84
C ALA A 28 26.00 -11.59 0.53
N PHE A 29 25.56 -10.37 0.93
CA PHE A 29 25.02 -10.14 2.28
C PHE A 29 23.49 -9.93 2.34
N VAL A 30 22.76 -10.23 1.28
CA VAL A 30 21.28 -10.15 1.27
C VAL A 30 20.70 -11.55 1.03
N ALA A 31 21.02 -12.49 1.91
CA ALA A 31 20.35 -13.77 1.96
C ALA A 31 20.07 -14.22 3.40
N ASP A 32 19.71 -13.27 4.28
CA ASP A 32 18.98 -13.63 5.49
C ASP A 32 17.49 -13.63 5.15
N GLY A 33 17.03 -14.80 4.73
CA GLY A 33 15.63 -15.12 4.64
C GLY A 33 14.99 -15.03 6.01
N HIS A 34 14.40 -13.89 6.34
CA HIS A 34 13.41 -13.84 7.39
C HIS A 34 12.22 -14.69 6.92
N SER A 35 12.27 -15.96 7.31
CA SER A 35 11.09 -16.80 7.34
C SER A 35 10.05 -16.11 8.23
N LEU A 36 9.14 -15.37 7.61
CA LEU A 36 7.89 -14.98 8.24
C LEU A 36 7.17 -16.28 8.55
N LYS A 37 7.30 -16.75 9.80
CA LYS A 37 6.37 -17.72 10.35
C LYS A 37 5.01 -17.05 10.29
N SER A 38 4.23 -17.40 9.29
CA SER A 38 2.80 -17.14 9.28
C SER A 38 2.23 -17.97 10.42
N ASP A 39 1.98 -17.33 11.56
CA ASP A 39 1.10 -17.89 12.59
C ASP A 39 -0.32 -17.94 12.02
N THR A 40 -0.55 -18.91 11.15
CA THR A 40 -1.88 -19.36 10.85
C THR A 40 -2.38 -20.05 12.11
N VAL A 41 -3.09 -19.29 12.92
CA VAL A 41 -3.90 -19.84 14.00
C VAL A 41 -4.97 -20.69 13.35
N TYR A 42 -4.67 -21.97 13.15
CA TYR A 42 -5.69 -22.95 12.83
C TYR A 42 -6.55 -23.10 14.10
N LEU A 43 -7.67 -22.40 14.13
CA LEU A 43 -8.75 -22.71 15.01
C LEU A 43 -9.27 -24.09 14.60
N ARG A 44 -8.55 -25.12 15.05
CA ARG A 44 -9.03 -26.49 14.99
C ARG A 44 -10.16 -26.59 16.02
N GLY A 45 -11.34 -26.18 15.60
CA GLY A 45 -12.58 -26.49 16.29
C GLY A 45 -12.66 -28.01 16.41
N LYS A 46 -12.29 -28.56 17.57
CA LYS A 46 -12.69 -29.90 17.92
C LYS A 46 -14.21 -29.89 18.09
N THR A 47 -14.91 -30.04 17.00
CA THR A 47 -16.28 -30.53 17.06
C THR A 47 -16.19 -31.96 17.62
N LYS A 48 -16.25 -32.09 18.94
CA LYS A 48 -16.61 -33.36 19.52
C LYS A 48 -18.00 -33.66 18.99
N ALA A 49 -18.07 -34.55 18.03
CA ALA A 49 -19.32 -35.20 17.67
C ALA A 49 -19.88 -35.75 18.97
N ALA A 50 -20.95 -35.16 19.45
CA ALA A 50 -21.73 -35.69 20.53
C ALA A 50 -22.28 -37.04 20.04
N LYS A 51 -21.70 -38.11 20.50
CA LYS A 51 -22.31 -39.44 20.37
C LYS A 51 -23.65 -39.35 21.07
N THR A 52 -24.72 -39.22 20.35
CA THR A 52 -26.08 -39.42 20.85
C THR A 52 -26.20 -40.87 21.31
N SER A 53 -26.00 -41.08 22.58
CA SER A 53 -26.31 -42.31 23.25
C SER A 53 -27.85 -42.34 23.34
N TYR A 54 -28.47 -43.15 22.50
CA TYR A 54 -29.89 -43.46 22.64
C TYR A 54 -30.08 -44.39 23.82
N LEU A 55 -30.27 -43.81 25.00
CA LEU A 55 -30.76 -44.55 26.14
C LEU A 55 -32.23 -44.86 25.94
N LYS A 56 -32.55 -46.12 25.84
CA LYS A 56 -33.88 -46.71 25.54
C LYS A 56 -34.92 -46.45 26.66
N ASN A 57 -34.62 -45.75 27.70
CA ASN A 57 -35.51 -45.47 28.83
C ASN A 57 -35.59 -43.94 28.98
N GLY A 58 -36.72 -43.36 28.57
CA GLY A 58 -37.07 -41.95 28.52
C GLY A 58 -36.68 -41.10 29.76
N LEU A 59 -35.38 -40.92 30.00
CA LEU A 59 -34.85 -39.95 30.90
C LEU A 59 -34.81 -38.58 30.19
N HIS A 60 -35.76 -37.73 30.57
CA HIS A 60 -35.71 -36.33 30.24
C HIS A 60 -34.54 -35.70 30.97
N LEU A 61 -33.37 -35.59 30.31
CA LEU A 61 -32.31 -34.72 30.76
C LEU A 61 -32.74 -33.28 30.48
N SER A 62 -33.17 -32.57 31.54
CA SER A 62 -33.30 -31.11 31.46
C SER A 62 -31.91 -30.52 31.28
N LEU A 63 -31.62 -30.01 30.05
CA LEU A 63 -30.42 -29.23 29.79
C LEU A 63 -30.41 -28.00 30.72
N PRO A 64 -29.31 -27.73 31.42
CA PRO A 64 -29.21 -26.45 32.14
C PRO A 64 -29.38 -25.31 31.19
N PRO A 65 -30.05 -24.20 31.60
CA PRO A 65 -30.29 -23.07 30.76
C PRO A 65 -28.95 -22.56 30.21
N LEU A 66 -28.85 -22.47 28.88
CA LEU A 66 -27.72 -21.83 28.23
C LEU A 66 -27.60 -20.44 28.80
N LYS A 67 -26.52 -20.12 29.54
CA LYS A 67 -26.17 -18.76 29.88
C LYS A 67 -26.14 -17.98 28.57
N PRO A 68 -26.84 -16.84 28.50
CA PRO A 68 -26.78 -16.02 27.30
C PRO A 68 -25.32 -15.72 27.02
N ALA A 69 -24.83 -16.11 25.84
CA ALA A 69 -23.51 -15.73 25.38
C ALA A 69 -23.48 -14.19 25.45
N VAL A 70 -22.57 -13.68 26.27
CA VAL A 70 -22.27 -12.25 26.27
C VAL A 70 -21.72 -11.97 24.89
N THR A 71 -22.60 -11.56 24.00
CA THR A 71 -22.18 -10.95 22.74
C THR A 71 -21.45 -9.69 23.14
N SER A 72 -20.12 -9.78 23.27
CA SER A 72 -19.29 -8.58 23.26
C SER A 72 -19.65 -7.87 21.97
N SER A 73 -20.44 -6.83 22.10
CA SER A 73 -20.71 -5.91 21.00
C SER A 73 -19.34 -5.32 20.62
N VAL A 74 -18.72 -5.91 19.59
CA VAL A 74 -17.62 -5.27 18.89
C VAL A 74 -18.24 -3.95 18.42
N LYS A 75 -17.91 -2.85 19.10
CA LYS A 75 -18.22 -1.52 18.62
C LYS A 75 -17.46 -1.39 17.30
N LEU A 76 -18.11 -1.73 16.20
CA LEU A 76 -17.69 -1.26 14.89
C LEU A 76 -17.69 0.26 15.02
N ASN A 77 -16.52 0.86 15.11
CA ASN A 77 -16.35 2.29 14.90
C ASN A 77 -16.75 2.56 13.46
N VAL A 78 -18.04 2.69 13.23
CA VAL A 78 -18.53 3.32 12.01
C VAL A 78 -18.11 4.76 12.13
N SER A 79 -17.01 5.12 11.49
CA SER A 79 -16.56 6.50 11.37
C SER A 79 -17.75 7.31 10.87
N ARG A 80 -18.23 8.25 11.68
CA ARG A 80 -19.28 9.16 11.24
C ARG A 80 -18.79 9.89 9.99
N PRO A 81 -19.67 10.22 9.04
CA PRO A 81 -19.30 10.99 7.87
C PRO A 81 -18.54 12.28 8.21
N ASP A 82 -18.83 12.87 9.39
CA ASP A 82 -18.22 14.10 9.89
C ASP A 82 -16.76 13.94 10.37
N ASP A 83 -16.31 12.69 10.65
CA ASP A 83 -14.93 12.41 11.06
C ASP A 83 -13.96 12.20 9.88
N LYS A 84 -14.49 12.24 8.65
CA LYS A 84 -13.70 11.98 7.44
C LYS A 84 -12.73 13.13 7.21
N LEU A 85 -11.42 12.80 7.15
CA LEU A 85 -10.36 13.77 6.94
C LEU A 85 -10.31 14.24 5.48
N LEU A 86 -10.46 13.29 4.53
CA LEU A 86 -10.37 13.53 3.09
C LEU A 86 -11.73 13.29 2.43
N SER A 87 -12.32 14.30 1.82
CA SER A 87 -13.62 14.23 1.13
C SER A 87 -13.54 14.88 -0.25
N ASP A 88 -14.64 14.75 -1.02
CA ASP A 88 -14.87 15.41 -2.31
C ASP A 88 -13.73 15.30 -3.33
N VAL A 89 -13.03 14.17 -3.35
CA VAL A 89 -11.95 13.93 -4.29
C VAL A 89 -12.51 13.76 -5.70
N GLN A 90 -12.32 14.80 -6.52
CA GLN A 90 -12.74 14.86 -7.92
C GLN A 90 -11.51 15.04 -8.81
N LEU A 91 -11.50 14.36 -9.93
CA LEU A 91 -10.41 14.41 -10.90
C LEU A 91 -10.99 14.61 -12.30
N TYR A 92 -10.52 15.65 -12.98
CA TYR A 92 -10.99 16.03 -14.32
C TYR A 92 -9.89 16.70 -15.14
N PRO A 93 -10.01 16.65 -16.51
CA PRO A 93 -10.92 15.83 -17.28
C PRO A 93 -10.59 14.35 -17.17
N ASN A 94 -11.52 13.48 -17.55
CA ASN A 94 -11.25 12.06 -17.75
C ASN A 94 -12.06 11.60 -18.97
N PRO A 95 -11.43 11.31 -20.12
CA PRO A 95 -9.98 11.15 -20.36
C PRO A 95 -9.15 12.43 -20.20
N VAL A 96 -7.86 12.22 -19.91
CA VAL A 96 -6.86 13.28 -19.73
C VAL A 96 -5.97 13.38 -20.96
N THR A 97 -5.73 14.61 -21.45
CA THR A 97 -4.80 14.91 -22.55
C THR A 97 -3.52 15.56 -22.05
N ASP A 98 -3.64 16.76 -21.50
CA ASP A 98 -2.50 17.63 -21.21
C ASP A 98 -2.23 17.81 -19.71
N GLN A 99 -3.30 17.95 -18.91
CA GLN A 99 -3.19 18.23 -17.48
C GLN A 99 -4.28 17.52 -16.68
N ILE A 100 -3.96 17.24 -15.44
CA ILE A 100 -4.87 16.73 -14.44
C ILE A 100 -5.25 17.87 -13.50
N ASN A 101 -6.56 18.06 -13.29
CA ASN A 101 -7.08 18.94 -12.27
C ASN A 101 -7.67 18.03 -11.16
N LEU A 102 -7.16 18.14 -9.98
CA LEU A 102 -7.62 17.40 -8.81
C LEU A 102 -8.17 18.36 -7.78
N LYS A 103 -9.47 18.21 -7.47
CA LYS A 103 -10.14 18.90 -6.37
C LYS A 103 -10.33 17.94 -5.22
N TYR A 104 -10.08 18.39 -3.98
CA TYR A 104 -10.30 17.62 -2.77
C TYR A 104 -10.55 18.57 -1.58
N SER A 105 -11.22 18.08 -0.54
CA SER A 105 -11.47 18.81 0.68
C SER A 105 -10.84 18.10 1.88
N ILE A 106 -10.26 18.89 2.78
CA ILE A 106 -9.61 18.42 4.00
C ILE A 106 -10.33 19.04 5.21
N SER A 107 -10.81 18.21 6.14
CA SER A 107 -11.56 18.67 7.31
C SER A 107 -10.67 19.27 8.40
N ARG A 108 -9.40 18.92 8.47
CA ARG A 108 -8.43 19.45 9.43
C ARG A 108 -7.02 19.39 8.83
N ASN A 109 -6.10 20.24 9.34
CA ASN A 109 -4.73 20.32 8.87
C ASN A 109 -4.06 18.94 8.85
N ALA A 110 -3.57 18.51 7.68
CA ALA A 110 -2.97 17.20 7.46
C ALA A 110 -1.85 17.22 6.43
N ASN A 111 -0.98 16.22 6.48
CA ASN A 111 -0.05 15.96 5.39
C ASN A 111 -0.81 15.27 4.26
N VAL A 112 -0.76 15.87 3.06
CA VAL A 112 -1.38 15.33 1.85
C VAL A 112 -0.29 14.93 0.88
N THR A 113 -0.39 13.69 0.39
CA THR A 113 0.47 13.16 -0.66
C THR A 113 -0.38 12.67 -1.81
N ILE A 114 -0.05 13.13 -3.02
CA ILE A 114 -0.77 12.77 -4.25
C ILE A 114 0.23 12.13 -5.20
N LYS A 115 -0.06 10.91 -5.64
CA LYS A 115 0.80 10.12 -6.51
C LYS A 115 0.05 9.58 -7.70
N ILE A 116 0.77 9.40 -8.83
CA ILE A 116 0.30 8.61 -9.97
C ILE A 116 0.94 7.22 -9.88
N MET A 117 0.11 6.21 -10.09
CA MET A 117 0.50 4.81 -10.12
C MET A 117 0.10 4.16 -11.44
N ASP A 118 0.83 3.13 -11.84
CA ASP A 118 0.45 2.26 -12.95
C ASP A 118 -0.67 1.28 -12.56
N VAL A 119 -1.07 0.44 -13.51
CA VAL A 119 -2.12 -0.58 -13.30
C VAL A 119 -1.70 -1.69 -12.34
N LEU A 120 -0.41 -1.85 -12.07
CA LEU A 120 0.14 -2.81 -11.12
C LEU A 120 0.26 -2.22 -9.71
N GLY A 121 0.01 -0.91 -9.56
CA GLY A 121 0.12 -0.20 -8.29
C GLY A 121 1.51 0.37 -8.00
N ASN A 122 2.43 0.36 -8.98
CA ASN A 122 3.74 0.97 -8.82
C ASN A 122 3.64 2.50 -8.90
N ASP A 123 4.34 3.19 -8.00
CA ASP A 123 4.40 4.64 -8.01
C ASP A 123 5.24 5.13 -9.19
N ILE A 124 4.63 5.89 -10.11
CA ILE A 124 5.30 6.50 -11.28
C ILE A 124 5.85 7.88 -10.91
N SER A 125 5.03 8.70 -10.27
CA SER A 125 5.39 10.08 -9.92
C SER A 125 4.61 10.57 -8.71
N THR A 126 5.27 11.38 -7.89
CA THR A 126 4.63 12.16 -6.83
C THR A 126 4.29 13.54 -7.37
N LEU A 127 3.00 13.88 -7.40
CA LEU A 127 2.50 15.16 -7.90
C LEU A 127 2.57 16.24 -6.85
N PHE A 128 2.31 15.85 -5.58
CA PHE A 128 2.23 16.75 -4.44
C PHE A 128 2.57 16.00 -3.15
N SER A 129 3.29 16.64 -2.24
CA SER A 129 3.58 16.08 -0.91
C SER A 129 3.90 17.22 0.05
N GLN A 130 2.87 17.74 0.72
CA GLN A 130 3.01 18.86 1.67
C GLN A 130 1.92 18.79 2.74
N ARG A 131 2.14 19.55 3.82
CA ARG A 131 1.11 19.83 4.81
C ARG A 131 0.16 20.89 4.26
N VAL A 132 -1.13 20.61 4.32
CA VAL A 132 -2.20 21.53 3.90
C VAL A 132 -3.11 21.85 5.07
N GLU A 133 -3.74 23.01 5.01
CA GLU A 133 -4.74 23.45 5.97
C GLU A 133 -6.10 22.83 5.67
N SER A 134 -7.05 22.97 6.60
CA SER A 134 -8.44 22.58 6.38
C SER A 134 -9.08 23.45 5.31
N GLY A 135 -9.93 22.85 4.48
CA GLY A 135 -10.64 23.52 3.40
C GLY A 135 -10.55 22.79 2.07
N ASP A 136 -11.03 23.48 1.03
CA ASP A 136 -11.03 23.00 -0.35
C ASP A 136 -9.70 23.32 -1.04
N HIS A 137 -9.14 22.34 -1.69
CA HIS A 137 -7.88 22.45 -2.44
C HIS A 137 -8.07 22.06 -3.89
N ASN A 138 -7.33 22.73 -4.76
CA ASN A 138 -7.27 22.42 -6.19
C ASN A 138 -5.81 22.33 -6.64
N LEU A 139 -5.44 21.20 -7.25
CA LEU A 139 -4.12 20.95 -7.80
C LEU A 139 -4.22 20.77 -9.30
N ASN A 140 -3.47 21.58 -10.04
CA ASN A 140 -3.28 21.42 -11.48
C ASN A 140 -1.89 20.85 -11.75
N TYR A 141 -1.83 19.75 -12.49
CA TYR A 141 -0.57 19.09 -12.81
C TYR A 141 -0.48 18.75 -14.30
N PRO A 142 0.51 19.31 -15.02
CA PRO A 142 0.73 18.99 -16.43
C PRO A 142 1.30 17.57 -16.55
N ILE A 143 0.70 16.75 -17.42
CA ILE A 143 1.13 15.38 -17.70
C ILE A 143 1.69 15.23 -19.11
N SER A 144 1.60 16.28 -19.93
CA SER A 144 2.14 16.29 -21.31
C SER A 144 3.56 15.77 -21.33
N ASN A 145 3.82 14.75 -22.15
CA ASN A 145 5.12 14.07 -22.29
C ASN A 145 5.64 13.33 -21.05
N LYS A 146 4.87 13.21 -19.98
CA LYS A 146 5.27 12.48 -18.77
C LYS A 146 4.63 11.10 -18.66
N LEU A 147 3.44 10.94 -19.23
CA LEU A 147 2.70 9.69 -19.23
C LEU A 147 2.41 9.24 -20.66
N VAL A 148 2.55 7.97 -20.92
CA VAL A 148 2.18 7.33 -22.17
C VAL A 148 0.68 7.08 -22.17
N ARG A 149 0.07 6.97 -23.35
CA ARG A 149 -1.34 6.59 -23.49
C ARG A 149 -1.63 5.29 -22.72
N GLY A 150 -2.66 5.33 -21.85
CA GLY A 150 -3.02 4.17 -21.02
C GLY A 150 -3.89 4.52 -19.84
N PHE A 151 -4.08 3.52 -18.96
CA PHE A 151 -4.80 3.69 -17.69
C PHE A 151 -3.82 3.85 -16.53
N TYR A 152 -4.16 4.76 -15.64
CA TYR A 152 -3.39 5.06 -14.44
C TYR A 152 -4.32 5.25 -13.25
N PHE A 153 -3.74 5.24 -12.07
CA PHE A 153 -4.43 5.56 -10.84
C PHE A 153 -3.79 6.77 -10.17
N VAL A 154 -4.63 7.70 -9.72
CA VAL A 154 -4.20 8.81 -8.87
C VAL A 154 -4.60 8.47 -7.45
N ARG A 155 -3.62 8.34 -6.57
CA ARG A 155 -3.81 8.09 -5.14
C ARG A 155 -3.61 9.38 -4.36
N VAL A 156 -4.63 9.78 -3.63
CA VAL A 156 -4.60 10.89 -2.69
C VAL A 156 -4.58 10.31 -1.29
N VAL A 157 -3.58 10.66 -0.50
CA VAL A 157 -3.42 10.22 0.90
C VAL A 157 -3.44 11.45 1.78
N ALA A 158 -4.27 11.46 2.80
CA ALA A 158 -4.33 12.50 3.82
C ALA A 158 -4.31 11.83 5.20
N GLY A 159 -3.20 11.96 5.93
CA GLY A 159 -3.00 11.27 7.19
C GLY A 159 -3.13 9.75 7.02
N THR A 160 -4.15 9.14 7.62
CA THR A 160 -4.43 7.70 7.53
C THR A 160 -5.44 7.34 6.45
N GLU A 161 -6.08 8.33 5.82
CA GLU A 161 -7.08 8.10 4.79
C GLU A 161 -6.47 8.15 3.40
N SER A 162 -7.02 7.34 2.49
CA SER A 162 -6.61 7.37 1.09
C SER A 162 -7.79 7.16 0.15
N VAL A 163 -7.76 7.87 -0.98
CA VAL A 163 -8.73 7.73 -2.07
C VAL A 163 -7.95 7.48 -3.36
N ILE A 164 -8.43 6.52 -4.15
CA ILE A 164 -7.84 6.19 -5.45
C ILE A 164 -8.87 6.49 -6.54
N LYS A 165 -8.44 7.20 -7.58
CA LYS A 165 -9.23 7.51 -8.77
C LYS A 165 -8.53 7.01 -10.02
N ARG A 166 -9.26 6.32 -10.89
CA ARG A 166 -8.74 5.87 -12.19
C ARG A 166 -8.83 6.99 -13.21
N ILE A 167 -7.79 7.14 -14.02
CA ILE A 167 -7.73 8.04 -15.18
C ILE A 167 -7.38 7.27 -16.43
N SER A 168 -7.81 7.79 -17.57
CA SER A 168 -7.40 7.35 -18.90
C SER A 168 -6.63 8.49 -19.57
N VAL A 169 -5.38 8.24 -19.98
CA VAL A 169 -4.53 9.19 -20.70
C VAL A 169 -4.60 8.88 -22.18
N ILE A 170 -4.84 9.90 -23.01
CA ILE A 170 -5.08 9.77 -24.47
C ILE A 170 -4.22 10.75 -25.29
N ASN A 171 -2.97 10.99 -24.89
CA ASN A 171 -2.07 11.83 -25.71
C ASN A 171 -1.83 11.20 -27.08
#